data_c06ae9c07d9ac91b3a55973cf11567e3
#
_entry.id   c06ae9c07d9ac91b3a55973cf11567e3
#
_cell.length_a   1.000
_cell.length_b   1.000
_cell.length_c   1.000
_cell.angle_alpha   90.00
_cell.angle_beta   90.00
_cell.angle_gamma   90.00
#
_symmetry.space_group_name_H-M   'P 1'
#
loop_
_entity.id
_entity.type
_entity.pdbx_description
1 polymer ?
#
loop_
_entity_poly.entity_id
_entity_poly.type
_entity_poly.pdbx_seq_one_letter_code
_entity_poly.pdbx_strand_id
1 'polypeptide(L)'
;MAAAGLPVAKHGNRSISSKSGAGDVLEALGVNISADPAVVEKCVETVGIGFMFAPHFNPAMKYVGPVRKQLGIRTVFNILGPLSNPSRARAMLVGVYSPALTEVIAGTMMNLGVERGMVVSGEDNMDEITLTGETTVSEIKDGKVTTYTITPEQFGLKRCEIAKLQGGEGAVNAQITRDILSGKEQGPKLSLIHI
;
A
#
# COMPACT_ATOMS: atom_id res chain seq x y z
N MET A 1 -11.72 1.19 -3.88
CA MET A 1 -11.42 1.89 -5.16
C MET A 1 -11.99 1.11 -6.34
N ALA A 2 -11.57 -0.12 -6.65
CA ALA A 2 -12.12 -0.88 -7.77
C ALA A 2 -13.66 -1.05 -7.72
N ALA A 3 -14.22 -1.40 -6.55
CA ALA A 3 -15.66 -1.47 -6.34
C ALA A 3 -16.39 -0.12 -6.52
N ALA A 4 -15.68 1.00 -6.48
CA ALA A 4 -16.21 2.33 -6.77
C ALA A 4 -16.00 2.75 -8.23
N GLY A 5 -15.57 1.83 -9.11
CA GLY A 5 -15.43 2.06 -10.55
C GLY A 5 -14.07 2.62 -10.99
N LEU A 6 -13.09 2.72 -10.08
CA LEU A 6 -11.72 3.13 -10.44
C LEU A 6 -10.85 1.91 -10.74
N PRO A 7 -10.26 1.77 -11.94
CA PRO A 7 -9.31 0.70 -12.22
C PRO A 7 -8.10 0.78 -11.28
N VAL A 8 -7.71 -0.36 -10.70
CA VAL A 8 -6.62 -0.45 -9.73
C VAL A 8 -5.54 -1.41 -10.22
N ALA A 9 -4.32 -0.90 -10.37
CA ALA A 9 -3.12 -1.68 -10.66
C ALA A 9 -2.22 -1.67 -9.43
N LYS A 10 -2.39 -2.67 -8.55
CA LYS A 10 -1.64 -2.77 -7.30
C LYS A 10 -0.30 -3.47 -7.53
N HIS A 11 0.79 -2.72 -7.35
CA HIS A 11 2.13 -3.27 -7.34
C HIS A 11 2.52 -3.68 -5.92
N GLY A 12 3.03 -4.88 -5.73
CA GLY A 12 3.37 -5.37 -4.40
C GLY A 12 4.23 -6.62 -4.39
N ASN A 13 4.63 -7.04 -3.20
CA ASN A 13 5.48 -8.20 -2.98
C ASN A 13 4.99 -9.03 -1.79
N ARG A 14 5.63 -10.19 -1.59
CA ARG A 14 5.59 -10.89 -0.30
C ARG A 14 6.41 -10.12 0.74
N SER A 15 6.20 -10.44 2.00
CA SER A 15 7.01 -9.87 3.09
C SER A 15 8.49 -10.22 2.94
N ILE A 16 9.34 -9.25 3.30
CA ILE A 16 10.80 -9.44 3.40
C ILE A 16 11.23 -9.40 4.87
N SER A 17 10.61 -8.55 5.67
CA SER A 17 10.99 -8.30 7.07
C SER A 17 9.82 -8.33 8.05
N SER A 18 8.59 -8.16 7.59
CA SER A 18 7.36 -8.25 8.40
C SER A 18 6.79 -9.68 8.42
N LYS A 19 5.81 -9.96 9.29
CA LYS A 19 5.14 -11.27 9.38
C LYS A 19 4.36 -11.62 8.12
N SER A 20 3.86 -10.63 7.40
CA SER A 20 3.04 -10.80 6.20
C SER A 20 3.14 -9.56 5.32
N GLY A 21 3.19 -9.76 4.02
CA GLY A 21 3.03 -8.72 3.01
C GLY A 21 1.74 -8.89 2.23
N ALA A 22 1.40 -7.93 1.38
CA ALA A 22 0.17 -7.98 0.58
C ALA A 22 0.09 -9.24 -0.30
N GLY A 23 1.21 -9.68 -0.88
CA GLY A 23 1.26 -10.91 -1.68
C GLY A 23 0.91 -12.15 -0.86
N ASP A 24 1.40 -12.26 0.37
CA ASP A 24 1.13 -13.40 1.26
C ASP A 24 -0.36 -13.50 1.60
N VAL A 25 -1.01 -12.37 1.85
CA VAL A 25 -2.45 -12.30 2.15
C VAL A 25 -3.28 -12.68 0.93
N LEU A 26 -2.96 -12.12 -0.25
CA LEU A 26 -3.68 -12.42 -1.49
C LEU A 26 -3.56 -13.88 -1.88
N GLU A 27 -2.38 -14.48 -1.73
CA GLU A 27 -2.14 -15.91 -1.98
C GLU A 27 -2.96 -16.78 -1.02
N ALA A 28 -3.02 -16.42 0.28
CA ALA A 28 -3.86 -17.10 1.27
C ALA A 28 -5.37 -16.90 1.03
N LEU A 29 -5.77 -15.86 0.31
CA LEU A 29 -7.14 -15.64 -0.18
C LEU A 29 -7.46 -16.45 -1.44
N GLY A 30 -6.47 -17.10 -2.07
CA GLY A 30 -6.62 -17.91 -3.28
C GLY A 30 -6.33 -17.16 -4.58
N VAL A 31 -5.77 -15.95 -4.50
CA VAL A 31 -5.37 -15.19 -5.69
C VAL A 31 -4.06 -15.76 -6.25
N ASN A 32 -4.01 -16.04 -7.55
CA ASN A 32 -2.76 -16.38 -8.22
C ASN A 32 -1.90 -15.12 -8.42
N ILE A 33 -1.05 -14.82 -7.45
CA ILE A 33 -0.16 -13.65 -7.50
C ILE A 33 0.95 -13.78 -8.54
N SER A 34 1.23 -14.99 -9.02
CA SER A 34 2.25 -15.29 -10.04
C SER A 34 1.67 -15.38 -11.45
N ALA A 35 0.49 -14.79 -11.68
CA ALA A 35 -0.13 -14.73 -12.99
C ALA A 35 0.76 -13.97 -13.99
N ASP A 36 0.67 -14.39 -15.25
CA ASP A 36 1.36 -13.73 -16.36
C ASP A 36 0.92 -12.25 -16.48
N PRO A 37 1.84 -11.32 -16.80
CA PRO A 37 1.50 -9.92 -16.99
C PRO A 37 0.31 -9.65 -17.90
N ALA A 38 0.14 -10.40 -18.99
CA ALA A 38 -1.00 -10.28 -19.90
C ALA A 38 -2.34 -10.66 -19.21
N VAL A 39 -2.31 -11.63 -18.29
CA VAL A 39 -3.49 -11.99 -17.48
C VAL A 39 -3.82 -10.87 -16.49
N VAL A 40 -2.80 -10.27 -15.85
CA VAL A 40 -2.98 -9.16 -14.92
C VAL A 40 -3.58 -7.94 -15.63
N GLU A 41 -3.08 -7.61 -16.83
CA GLU A 41 -3.63 -6.54 -17.67
C GLU A 41 -5.10 -6.78 -17.95
N LYS A 42 -5.44 -7.98 -18.42
CA LYS A 42 -6.83 -8.37 -18.68
C LYS A 42 -7.71 -8.30 -17.43
N CYS A 43 -7.18 -8.62 -16.25
CA CYS A 43 -7.90 -8.46 -14.97
C CYS A 43 -8.21 -6.97 -14.70
N VAL A 44 -7.27 -6.06 -14.91
CA VAL A 44 -7.51 -4.62 -14.74
C VAL A 44 -8.61 -4.15 -15.70
N GLU A 45 -8.58 -4.58 -16.96
CA GLU A 45 -9.55 -4.20 -17.98
C GLU A 45 -10.97 -4.75 -17.73
N THR A 46 -11.07 -6.01 -17.27
CA THR A 46 -12.36 -6.72 -17.18
C THR A 46 -12.97 -6.69 -15.79
N VAL A 47 -12.17 -6.76 -14.75
CA VAL A 47 -12.60 -6.83 -13.34
C VAL A 47 -12.33 -5.52 -12.59
N GLY A 48 -11.50 -4.65 -13.15
CA GLY A 48 -11.16 -3.35 -12.58
C GLY A 48 -10.02 -3.42 -11.55
N ILE A 49 -9.40 -4.59 -11.33
CA ILE A 49 -8.27 -4.72 -10.41
C ILE A 49 -7.30 -5.80 -10.88
N GLY A 50 -5.99 -5.50 -10.78
CA GLY A 50 -4.90 -6.45 -11.02
C GLY A 50 -3.79 -6.31 -10.00
N PHE A 51 -3.18 -7.43 -9.63
CA PHE A 51 -2.03 -7.47 -8.73
C PHE A 51 -0.75 -7.75 -9.52
N MET A 52 0.13 -6.77 -9.55
CA MET A 52 1.44 -6.85 -10.21
C MET A 52 2.48 -7.32 -9.20
N PHE A 53 2.84 -8.59 -9.24
CA PHE A 53 3.84 -9.17 -8.35
C PHE A 53 5.24 -8.68 -8.73
N ALA A 54 5.88 -7.93 -7.84
CA ALA A 54 7.12 -7.22 -8.11
C ALA A 54 8.24 -8.07 -8.75
N PRO A 55 8.49 -9.35 -8.36
CA PRO A 55 9.50 -10.17 -9.03
C PRO A 55 9.24 -10.42 -10.52
N HIS A 56 7.99 -10.45 -10.95
CA HIS A 56 7.63 -10.64 -12.38
C HIS A 56 7.73 -9.34 -13.18
N PHE A 57 7.38 -8.22 -12.56
CA PHE A 57 7.32 -6.92 -13.23
C PHE A 57 8.64 -6.12 -13.14
N ASN A 58 9.47 -6.41 -12.12
CA ASN A 58 10.77 -5.77 -11.91
C ASN A 58 11.89 -6.82 -11.73
N PRO A 59 12.22 -7.58 -12.77
CA PRO A 59 13.15 -8.72 -12.66
C PRO A 59 14.58 -8.29 -12.25
N ALA A 60 14.96 -7.02 -12.45
CA ALA A 60 16.25 -6.48 -12.02
C ALA A 60 16.44 -6.54 -10.48
N MET A 61 15.34 -6.51 -9.73
CA MET A 61 15.37 -6.58 -8.26
C MET A 61 15.95 -7.90 -7.72
N LYS A 62 15.97 -8.98 -8.51
CA LYS A 62 16.61 -10.25 -8.13
C LYS A 62 18.11 -10.10 -7.83
N TYR A 63 18.80 -9.16 -8.49
CA TYR A 63 20.22 -8.92 -8.27
C TYR A 63 20.50 -8.12 -6.99
N VAL A 64 19.56 -7.29 -6.58
CA VAL A 64 19.66 -6.42 -5.40
C VAL A 64 19.19 -7.13 -4.13
N GLY A 65 18.23 -8.05 -4.25
CA GLY A 65 17.62 -8.75 -3.13
C GLY A 65 18.61 -9.43 -2.17
N PRO A 66 19.55 -10.25 -2.66
CA PRO A 66 20.55 -10.90 -1.81
C PRO A 66 21.43 -9.90 -1.05
N VAL A 67 21.86 -8.83 -1.71
CA VAL A 67 22.70 -7.77 -1.10
C VAL A 67 21.91 -7.05 0.01
N ARG A 68 20.65 -6.70 -0.24
CA ARG A 68 19.78 -6.08 0.78
C ARG A 68 19.61 -6.96 2.01
N LYS A 69 19.44 -8.28 1.80
CA LYS A 69 19.30 -9.26 2.89
C LYS A 69 20.58 -9.36 3.72
N GLN A 70 21.77 -9.32 3.08
CA GLN A 70 23.06 -9.35 3.76
C GLN A 70 23.32 -8.08 4.57
N LEU A 71 22.95 -6.91 4.01
CA LEU A 71 23.14 -5.63 4.69
C LEU A 71 22.26 -5.50 5.95
N GLY A 72 21.04 -6.02 5.96
CA GLY A 72 20.11 -5.99 7.09
C GLY A 72 19.67 -4.59 7.54
N ILE A 73 19.97 -3.55 6.75
CA ILE A 73 19.65 -2.15 7.06
C ILE A 73 18.62 -1.59 6.06
N ARG A 74 17.97 -0.49 6.43
CA ARG A 74 17.14 0.27 5.50
C ARG A 74 18.01 0.96 4.46
N THR A 75 17.58 0.92 3.21
CA THR A 75 18.25 1.53 2.06
C THR A 75 17.24 2.26 1.20
N VAL A 76 17.69 2.97 0.18
CA VAL A 76 16.83 3.63 -0.81
C VAL A 76 15.81 2.66 -1.44
N PHE A 77 16.13 1.38 -1.54
CA PHE A 77 15.20 0.35 -2.05
C PHE A 77 13.96 0.12 -1.17
N ASN A 78 13.92 0.64 0.05
CA ASN A 78 12.73 0.60 0.88
C ASN A 78 11.67 1.63 0.45
N ILE A 79 12.08 2.66 -0.28
CA ILE A 79 11.21 3.72 -0.78
C ILE A 79 11.03 3.72 -2.31
N LEU A 80 11.89 3.01 -3.04
CA LEU A 80 11.78 2.92 -4.50
C LEU A 80 10.66 2.00 -4.99
N GLY A 81 10.22 1.03 -4.17
CA GLY A 81 9.19 0.07 -4.56
C GLY A 81 7.91 0.74 -5.07
N PRO A 82 7.27 1.64 -4.31
CA PRO A 82 6.09 2.37 -4.76
C PRO A 82 6.32 3.20 -6.01
N LEU A 83 7.50 3.81 -6.14
CA LEU A 83 7.87 4.67 -7.27
C LEU A 83 8.17 3.90 -8.57
N SER A 84 8.36 2.58 -8.49
CA SER A 84 8.65 1.71 -9.63
C SER A 84 7.44 0.89 -10.11
N ASN A 85 6.22 1.34 -9.83
CA ASN A 85 5.01 0.71 -10.33
C ASN A 85 4.96 0.79 -11.87
N PRO A 86 4.97 -0.36 -12.58
CA PRO A 86 5.08 -0.38 -14.03
C PRO A 86 3.81 0.12 -14.75
N SER A 87 2.67 0.21 -14.07
CA SER A 87 1.44 0.74 -14.66
C SER A 87 1.51 2.23 -14.98
N ARG A 88 2.48 2.96 -14.41
CA ARG A 88 2.59 4.43 -14.56
C ARG A 88 1.27 5.13 -14.30
N ALA A 89 0.56 4.70 -13.24
CA ALA A 89 -0.73 5.25 -12.90
C ALA A 89 -0.65 6.76 -12.66
N ARG A 90 -1.62 7.50 -13.19
CA ARG A 90 -1.72 8.96 -13.00
C ARG A 90 -2.24 9.35 -11.63
N ALA A 91 -2.85 8.40 -10.91
CA ALA A 91 -3.31 8.56 -9.54
C ALA A 91 -2.68 7.50 -8.64
N MET A 92 -2.12 7.90 -7.49
CA MET A 92 -1.43 7.00 -6.56
C MET A 92 -1.70 7.36 -5.11
N LEU A 93 -1.82 6.32 -4.26
CA LEU A 93 -1.74 6.42 -2.81
C LEU A 93 -0.53 5.61 -2.34
N VAL A 94 0.35 6.23 -1.58
CA VAL A 94 1.60 5.63 -1.10
C VAL A 94 1.77 5.89 0.39
N GLY A 95 2.04 4.84 1.16
CA GLY A 95 2.43 4.94 2.55
C GLY A 95 3.95 4.98 2.73
N VAL A 96 4.41 5.76 3.70
CA VAL A 96 5.82 5.85 4.09
C VAL A 96 5.95 5.82 5.62
N TYR A 97 7.04 5.23 6.11
CA TYR A 97 7.27 4.99 7.53
C TYR A 97 7.70 6.24 8.33
N SER A 98 7.80 7.39 7.70
CA SER A 98 8.23 8.63 8.35
C SER A 98 7.55 9.84 7.71
N PRO A 99 6.98 10.74 8.51
CA PRO A 99 6.36 11.98 8.01
C PRO A 99 7.33 12.85 7.19
N ALA A 100 8.63 12.84 7.53
CA ALA A 100 9.66 13.59 6.80
C ALA A 100 9.85 13.14 5.34
N LEU A 101 9.36 11.96 4.97
CA LEU A 101 9.45 11.44 3.61
C LEU A 101 8.24 11.81 2.75
N THR A 102 7.14 12.24 3.34
CA THR A 102 5.87 12.41 2.60
C THR A 102 6.01 13.43 1.47
N GLU A 103 6.55 14.61 1.75
CA GLU A 103 6.69 15.69 0.77
C GLU A 103 7.72 15.33 -0.32
N VAL A 104 8.86 14.75 0.06
CA VAL A 104 9.91 14.34 -0.89
C VAL A 104 9.40 13.28 -1.85
N ILE A 105 8.68 12.28 -1.35
CA ILE A 105 8.10 11.21 -2.17
C ILE A 105 6.98 11.76 -3.05
N ALA A 106 6.11 12.63 -2.53
CA ALA A 106 5.06 13.28 -3.32
C ALA A 106 5.65 14.11 -4.47
N GLY A 107 6.67 14.93 -4.20
CA GLY A 107 7.39 15.67 -5.25
C GLY A 107 8.03 14.76 -6.30
N THR A 108 8.60 13.64 -5.87
CA THR A 108 9.15 12.63 -6.79
C THR A 108 8.06 11.98 -7.64
N MET A 109 6.93 11.60 -7.06
CA MET A 109 5.78 11.05 -7.79
C MET A 109 5.26 12.05 -8.83
N MET A 110 5.13 13.32 -8.47
CA MET A 110 4.72 14.38 -9.39
C MET A 110 5.69 14.51 -10.57
N ASN A 111 7.01 14.47 -10.32
CA ASN A 111 8.04 14.50 -11.38
C ASN A 111 8.00 13.24 -12.27
N LEU A 112 7.50 12.11 -11.76
CA LEU A 112 7.27 10.87 -12.51
C LEU A 112 5.95 10.86 -13.30
N GLY A 113 5.16 11.93 -13.25
CA GLY A 113 3.93 12.09 -14.01
C GLY A 113 2.64 11.74 -13.26
N VAL A 114 2.69 11.58 -11.94
CA VAL A 114 1.48 11.44 -11.12
C VAL A 114 0.78 12.79 -11.04
N GLU A 115 -0.49 12.83 -11.45
CA GLU A 115 -1.31 14.03 -11.51
C GLU A 115 -2.14 14.25 -10.22
N ARG A 116 -2.53 13.14 -9.60
CA ARG A 116 -3.30 13.10 -8.36
C ARG A 116 -2.70 12.06 -7.44
N GLY A 117 -2.46 12.39 -6.19
CA GLY A 117 -1.91 11.40 -5.28
C GLY A 117 -1.81 11.89 -3.86
N MET A 118 -1.59 10.94 -2.97
CA MET A 118 -1.30 11.21 -1.58
C MET A 118 -0.14 10.34 -1.12
N VAL A 119 0.75 10.93 -0.37
CA VAL A 119 1.76 10.20 0.40
C VAL A 119 1.44 10.39 1.86
N VAL A 120 1.27 9.29 2.59
CA VAL A 120 0.75 9.30 3.96
C VAL A 120 1.73 8.66 4.94
N SER A 121 1.71 9.14 6.18
CA SER A 121 2.47 8.56 7.30
C SER A 121 1.75 8.81 8.61
N GLY A 122 1.40 7.74 9.32
CA GLY A 122 0.84 7.84 10.66
C GLY A 122 1.87 8.30 11.69
N GLU A 123 1.44 9.01 12.74
CA GLU A 123 2.32 9.42 13.85
C GLU A 123 2.93 8.24 14.61
N ASP A 124 2.31 7.04 14.51
CA ASP A 124 2.78 5.77 15.03
C ASP A 124 3.84 5.08 14.14
N ASN A 125 4.33 5.78 13.10
CA ASN A 125 5.22 5.30 12.06
C ASN A 125 4.63 4.19 11.17
N MET A 126 3.31 4.04 11.14
CA MET A 126 2.64 3.23 10.13
C MET A 126 2.68 3.94 8.78
N ASP A 127 2.95 3.17 7.74
CA ASP A 127 2.86 3.59 6.34
C ASP A 127 1.40 3.54 5.82
N GLU A 128 0.47 4.03 6.66
CA GLU A 128 -0.98 4.00 6.45
C GLU A 128 -1.66 5.27 7.00
N ILE A 129 -2.92 5.49 6.64
CA ILE A 129 -3.79 6.42 7.36
C ILE A 129 -4.21 5.75 8.67
N THR A 130 -3.65 6.20 9.79
CA THR A 130 -3.80 5.51 11.07
C THR A 130 -5.08 5.88 11.82
N LEU A 131 -5.56 4.95 12.65
CA LEU A 131 -6.57 5.23 13.68
C LEU A 131 -5.98 5.50 15.06
N THR A 132 -4.66 5.41 15.24
CA THR A 132 -4.07 5.61 16.57
C THR A 132 -3.86 7.08 16.90
N GLY A 133 -3.71 7.93 15.88
CA GLY A 133 -3.41 9.32 16.04
C GLY A 133 -3.55 10.13 14.76
N GLU A 134 -2.68 11.10 14.59
CA GLU A 134 -2.64 11.94 13.39
C GLU A 134 -1.95 11.23 12.23
N THR A 135 -2.32 11.60 11.01
CA THR A 135 -1.64 11.18 9.80
C THR A 135 -1.18 12.40 9.03
N THR A 136 0.11 12.47 8.73
CA THR A 136 0.66 13.46 7.81
C THR A 136 0.36 13.04 6.38
N VAL A 137 -0.18 13.95 5.59
CA VAL A 137 -0.55 13.74 4.18
C VAL A 137 0.16 14.80 3.33
N SER A 138 0.90 14.35 2.31
CA SER A 138 1.38 15.22 1.23
C SER A 138 0.59 14.90 -0.03
N GLU A 139 -0.36 15.79 -0.38
CA GLU A 139 -1.27 15.63 -1.52
C GLU A 139 -0.69 16.27 -2.78
N ILE A 140 -0.73 15.53 -3.88
CA ILE A 140 -0.45 16.00 -5.24
C ILE A 140 -1.78 16.37 -5.88
N LYS A 141 -1.95 17.65 -6.19
CA LYS A 141 -3.16 18.15 -6.84
C LYS A 141 -2.82 19.40 -7.65
N ASP A 142 -3.34 19.48 -8.87
CA ASP A 142 -3.24 20.63 -9.76
C ASP A 142 -1.79 21.15 -9.94
N GLY A 143 -0.82 20.19 -10.05
CA GLY A 143 0.59 20.48 -10.24
C GLY A 143 1.32 21.02 -9.00
N LYS A 144 0.74 20.84 -7.81
CA LYS A 144 1.31 21.29 -6.52
C LYS A 144 1.30 20.15 -5.52
N VAL A 145 2.26 20.18 -4.61
CA VAL A 145 2.28 19.35 -3.40
C VAL A 145 1.85 20.23 -2.23
N THR A 146 0.87 19.77 -1.44
CA THR A 146 0.42 20.44 -0.23
C THR A 146 0.46 19.44 0.92
N THR A 147 1.12 19.81 2.02
CA THR A 147 1.24 18.95 3.20
C THR A 147 0.32 19.45 4.30
N TYR A 148 -0.44 18.54 4.89
CA TYR A 148 -1.39 18.79 5.98
C TYR A 148 -1.54 17.53 6.86
N THR A 149 -2.26 17.68 7.96
CA THR A 149 -2.55 16.59 8.89
C THR A 149 -4.04 16.28 8.87
N ILE A 150 -4.36 14.98 8.93
CA ILE A 150 -5.72 14.50 9.13
C ILE A 150 -5.81 13.66 10.40
N THR A 151 -7.00 13.58 10.98
CA THR A 151 -7.29 12.78 12.18
C THR A 151 -8.48 11.86 11.95
N PRO A 152 -8.59 10.74 12.69
CA PRO A 152 -9.73 9.83 12.59
C PRO A 152 -11.08 10.51 12.84
N GLU A 153 -11.12 11.48 13.74
CA GLU A 153 -12.34 12.19 14.13
C GLU A 153 -12.95 12.98 12.96
N GLN A 154 -12.13 13.47 12.03
CA GLN A 154 -12.60 14.19 10.83
C GLN A 154 -13.46 13.28 9.91
N PHE A 155 -13.30 11.97 10.04
CA PHE A 155 -14.04 10.94 9.30
C PHE A 155 -15.11 10.26 10.15
N GLY A 156 -15.40 10.78 11.36
CA GLY A 156 -16.37 10.16 12.29
C GLY A 156 -15.86 8.88 12.94
N LEU A 157 -14.56 8.60 12.88
CA LEU A 157 -13.93 7.41 13.44
C LEU A 157 -13.35 7.72 14.82
N LYS A 158 -13.28 6.70 15.68
CA LYS A 158 -12.68 6.81 17.02
C LYS A 158 -11.25 6.31 16.99
N ARG A 159 -10.37 6.97 17.74
CA ARG A 159 -9.01 6.48 17.96
C ARG A 159 -9.03 5.12 18.64
N CYS A 160 -8.03 4.33 18.34
CA CYS A 160 -7.81 3.04 18.98
C CYS A 160 -6.32 2.82 19.30
N GLU A 161 -6.06 1.86 20.18
CA GLU A 161 -4.69 1.43 20.44
C GLU A 161 -4.13 0.61 19.29
N ILE A 162 -2.83 0.74 19.02
CA ILE A 162 -2.13 0.04 17.93
C ILE A 162 -2.28 -1.49 18.02
N ALA A 163 -2.40 -2.04 19.23
CA ALA A 163 -2.61 -3.46 19.44
C ALA A 163 -3.89 -4.00 18.76
N LYS A 164 -4.92 -3.14 18.60
CA LYS A 164 -6.17 -3.49 17.91
C LYS A 164 -6.03 -3.59 16.38
N LEU A 165 -4.97 -2.98 15.83
CA LEU A 165 -4.68 -2.98 14.40
C LEU A 165 -3.74 -4.13 14.01
N GLN A 166 -3.08 -4.76 14.98
CA GLN A 166 -2.12 -5.82 14.72
C GLN A 166 -2.76 -7.01 14.01
N GLY A 167 -2.12 -7.42 12.91
CA GLY A 167 -2.39 -8.66 12.20
C GLY A 167 -1.44 -9.78 12.62
N GLY A 168 -1.33 -10.78 11.75
CA GLY A 168 -0.47 -11.95 11.94
C GLY A 168 0.22 -12.37 10.64
N GLU A 169 0.39 -13.67 10.47
CA GLU A 169 0.85 -14.26 9.22
C GLU A 169 -0.22 -14.17 8.12
N GLY A 170 0.15 -14.43 6.87
CA GLY A 170 -0.72 -14.30 5.72
C GLY A 170 -2.08 -14.99 5.87
N ALA A 171 -2.11 -16.21 6.40
CA ALA A 171 -3.35 -16.96 6.62
C ALA A 171 -4.28 -16.29 7.67
N VAL A 172 -3.69 -15.74 8.74
CA VAL A 172 -4.45 -15.01 9.77
C VAL A 172 -5.04 -13.73 9.18
N ASN A 173 -4.24 -12.97 8.45
CA ASN A 173 -4.67 -11.72 7.82
C ASN A 173 -5.71 -11.97 6.72
N ALA A 174 -5.60 -13.08 5.97
CA ALA A 174 -6.61 -13.49 5.02
C ALA A 174 -7.95 -13.82 5.71
N GLN A 175 -7.93 -14.45 6.88
CA GLN A 175 -9.16 -14.71 7.64
C GLN A 175 -9.76 -13.40 8.15
N ILE A 176 -8.96 -12.48 8.70
CA ILE A 176 -9.42 -11.14 9.10
C ILE A 176 -10.08 -10.43 7.90
N THR A 177 -9.47 -10.49 6.72
CA THR A 177 -10.04 -9.91 5.49
C THR A 177 -11.39 -10.52 5.14
N ARG A 178 -11.54 -11.85 5.21
CA ARG A 178 -12.82 -12.53 4.97
C ARG A 178 -13.89 -12.10 5.98
N ASP A 179 -13.52 -11.99 7.25
CA ASP A 179 -14.45 -11.62 8.32
C ASP A 179 -14.93 -10.18 8.18
N ILE A 180 -14.07 -9.26 7.75
CA ILE A 180 -14.42 -7.87 7.42
C ILE A 180 -15.37 -7.85 6.22
N LEU A 181 -15.00 -8.49 5.11
CA LEU A 181 -15.80 -8.48 3.88
C LEU A 181 -17.16 -9.19 4.05
N SER A 182 -17.26 -10.12 4.99
CA SER A 182 -18.54 -10.78 5.33
C SER A 182 -19.37 -10.02 6.38
N GLY A 183 -18.86 -8.90 6.90
CA GLY A 183 -19.53 -8.10 7.94
C GLY A 183 -19.45 -8.67 9.36
N LYS A 184 -18.66 -9.71 9.59
CA LYS A 184 -18.46 -10.28 10.93
C LYS A 184 -17.55 -9.40 11.80
N GLU A 185 -16.51 -8.82 11.19
CA GLU A 185 -15.57 -7.88 11.85
C GLU A 185 -15.92 -6.46 11.41
N GLN A 186 -16.27 -5.60 12.36
CA GLN A 186 -16.60 -4.19 12.13
C GLN A 186 -15.81 -3.25 13.03
N GLY A 187 -14.75 -3.76 13.65
CA GLY A 187 -13.88 -3.00 14.54
C GLY A 187 -12.80 -2.17 13.80
N PRO A 188 -11.80 -1.71 14.53
CA PRO A 188 -10.73 -0.85 13.98
C PRO A 188 -10.00 -1.42 12.76
N LYS A 189 -9.91 -2.76 12.63
CA LYS A 189 -9.28 -3.41 11.47
C LYS A 189 -10.00 -3.15 10.15
N LEU A 190 -11.29 -2.79 10.19
CA LEU A 190 -12.04 -2.39 9.00
C LEU A 190 -11.42 -1.17 8.32
N SER A 191 -10.86 -0.23 9.07
CA SER A 191 -10.24 0.98 8.51
C SER A 191 -9.05 0.67 7.62
N LEU A 192 -8.26 -0.35 7.95
CA LEU A 192 -7.07 -0.74 7.17
C LEU A 192 -7.39 -1.35 5.80
N ILE A 193 -8.62 -1.78 5.58
CA ILE A 193 -9.07 -2.34 4.29
C ILE A 193 -9.72 -1.27 3.41
N HIS A 194 -10.17 -0.18 3.99
CA HIS A 194 -10.82 0.93 3.27
C HIS A 194 -9.84 1.96 2.68
N ILE A 195 -8.54 1.76 2.89
CA ILE A 195 -7.48 2.65 2.39
C ILE A 195 -7.01 2.23 1.00
#